data_20b472a90b6d4a8edcb2867fdd206666
#
_entry.id   20b472a90b6d4a8edcb2867fdd206666
#
_cell.length_a   1.000
_cell.length_b   1.000
_cell.length_c   1.000
_cell.angle_alpha   90.00
_cell.angle_beta   90.00
_cell.angle_gamma   90.00
#
_symmetry.space_group_name_H-M   'P 1'
#
loop_
_entity.id
_entity.type
_entity.pdbx_description
1 polymer ?
#
loop_
_entity_poly.entity_id
_entity_poly.type
_entity_poly.pdbx_seq_one_letter_code
_entity_poly.pdbx_strand_id
1 'polypeptide(L)'
;MFSGIIEGKGKVIALKSKKDSIYIEILPPKNFSKNLKKGASISVDGVCLTSLDTGKKVLKFDVIEETLLRTNLKDIKKGLLVNLERSITSSTEIGGHLMSGHIHCTGKIKKIIKKESTKDILVSFPKKY
;
A
#
# COMPACT_ATOMS: atom_id res chain seq x y z
N MET A 1 -10.50 2.59 5.76
CA MET A 1 -10.69 1.16 6.07
C MET A 1 -10.62 0.35 4.79
N PHE A 2 -10.09 -0.87 4.88
CA PHE A 2 -9.82 -1.77 3.75
C PHE A 2 -10.31 -3.18 4.10
N SER A 3 -10.57 -4.00 3.08
CA SER A 3 -10.94 -5.41 3.25
C SER A 3 -9.71 -6.34 3.33
N GLY A 4 -8.56 -5.86 2.90
CA GLY A 4 -7.34 -6.65 2.75
C GLY A 4 -7.29 -7.43 1.42
N ILE A 5 -8.24 -7.21 0.53
CA ILE A 5 -8.28 -7.88 -0.79
C ILE A 5 -7.66 -6.96 -1.84
N ILE A 6 -6.55 -7.39 -2.40
CA ILE A 6 -5.81 -6.64 -3.41
C ILE A 6 -6.62 -6.58 -4.72
N GLU A 7 -6.87 -5.37 -5.21
CA GLU A 7 -7.61 -5.13 -6.45
C GLU A 7 -6.72 -5.12 -7.70
N GLY A 8 -5.41 -4.96 -7.50
CA GLY A 8 -4.45 -4.99 -8.60
C GLY A 8 -3.08 -4.50 -8.20
N LYS A 9 -2.16 -4.46 -9.17
CA LYS A 9 -0.79 -3.94 -9.00
C LYS A 9 -0.62 -2.64 -9.75
N GLY A 10 -0.03 -1.64 -9.08
CA GLY A 10 0.41 -0.40 -9.69
C GLY A 10 1.92 -0.37 -9.88
N LYS A 11 2.39 0.37 -10.88
CA LYS A 11 3.82 0.57 -11.13
C LYS A 11 4.25 1.94 -10.63
N VAL A 12 5.25 2.01 -9.79
CA VAL A 12 5.87 3.28 -9.37
C VAL A 12 6.61 3.88 -10.55
N ILE A 13 6.16 5.06 -11.02
CA ILE A 13 6.73 5.70 -12.22
C ILE A 13 7.56 6.95 -11.91
N ALA A 14 7.33 7.58 -10.77
CA ALA A 14 8.11 8.74 -10.33
C ALA A 14 8.24 8.78 -8.81
N LEU A 15 9.36 9.33 -8.35
CA LEU A 15 9.68 9.60 -6.95
C LEU A 15 10.37 10.96 -6.88
N LYS A 16 9.99 11.78 -5.89
CA LYS A 16 10.63 13.05 -5.60
C LYS A 16 10.77 13.21 -4.10
N SER A 17 12.00 13.19 -3.61
CA SER A 17 12.29 13.48 -2.20
C SER A 17 11.99 14.95 -1.90
N LYS A 18 11.37 15.19 -0.75
CA LYS A 18 11.15 16.48 -0.11
C LYS A 18 11.83 16.44 1.26
N LYS A 19 11.87 17.57 1.97
CA LYS A 19 12.53 17.66 3.28
C LYS A 19 12.03 16.58 4.27
N ASP A 20 10.72 16.44 4.44
CA ASP A 20 10.09 15.59 5.46
C ASP A 20 9.10 14.58 4.84
N SER A 21 9.19 14.31 3.54
CA SER A 21 8.31 13.39 2.82
C SER A 21 8.91 12.92 1.50
N ILE A 22 8.26 11.91 0.91
CA ILE A 22 8.52 11.51 -0.48
C ILE A 22 7.22 11.63 -1.26
N TYR A 23 7.25 12.42 -2.35
CA TYR A 23 6.18 12.41 -3.34
C TYR A 23 6.36 11.23 -4.26
N ILE A 24 5.28 10.45 -4.47
CA ILE A 24 5.29 9.28 -5.35
C ILE A 24 4.16 9.34 -6.38
N GLU A 25 4.44 8.84 -7.58
CA GLU A 25 3.46 8.61 -8.62
C GLU A 25 3.39 7.14 -8.98
N ILE A 26 2.17 6.59 -9.00
CA ILE A 26 1.92 5.18 -9.29
C ILE A 26 0.95 5.08 -10.46
N LEU A 27 1.35 4.38 -11.52
CA LEU A 27 0.46 4.02 -12.63
C LEU A 27 -0.43 2.87 -12.17
N PRO A 28 -1.74 3.08 -11.99
CA PRO A 28 -2.66 2.04 -11.52
C PRO A 28 -3.03 1.07 -12.66
N PRO A 29 -3.59 -0.10 -12.33
CA PRO A 29 -4.19 -0.97 -13.34
C PRO A 29 -5.44 -0.33 -13.96
N LYS A 30 -5.84 -0.83 -15.13
CA LYS A 30 -7.01 -0.34 -15.86
C LYS A 30 -8.27 -0.33 -14.97
N ASN A 31 -9.02 0.76 -15.05
CA ASN A 31 -10.26 0.99 -14.29
C ASN A 31 -10.12 1.16 -12.76
N PHE A 32 -8.96 0.98 -12.16
CA PHE A 32 -8.76 1.13 -10.72
C PHE A 32 -9.20 2.51 -10.20
N SER A 33 -8.91 3.56 -10.95
CA SER A 33 -9.24 4.95 -10.57
C SER A 33 -10.64 5.41 -11.02
N LYS A 34 -11.48 4.51 -11.53
CA LYS A 34 -12.84 4.89 -11.94
C LYS A 34 -13.62 5.44 -10.74
N ASN A 35 -14.16 6.66 -10.87
CA ASN A 35 -14.89 7.36 -9.83
C ASN A 35 -14.09 7.61 -8.52
N LEU A 36 -12.76 7.54 -8.58
CA LEU A 36 -11.92 7.89 -7.44
C LEU A 36 -12.05 9.40 -7.16
N LYS A 37 -12.22 9.75 -5.89
CA LYS A 37 -12.26 11.15 -5.44
C LYS A 37 -10.89 11.58 -4.93
N LYS A 38 -10.54 12.86 -5.12
CA LYS A 38 -9.42 13.49 -4.41
C LYS A 38 -9.62 13.33 -2.90
N GLY A 39 -8.57 12.98 -2.18
CA GLY A 39 -8.63 12.71 -0.74
C GLY A 39 -9.07 11.30 -0.38
N ALA A 40 -9.38 10.44 -1.37
CA ALA A 40 -9.69 9.05 -1.08
C ALA A 40 -8.47 8.31 -0.52
N SER A 41 -8.71 7.39 0.42
CA SER A 41 -7.67 6.49 0.92
C SER A 41 -7.45 5.33 -0.04
N ILE A 42 -6.18 5.03 -0.29
CA ILE A 42 -5.73 3.88 -1.09
C ILE A 42 -4.67 3.15 -0.26
N SER A 43 -4.80 1.85 -0.16
CA SER A 43 -3.77 0.98 0.40
C SER A 43 -2.70 0.73 -0.67
N VAL A 44 -1.46 1.06 -0.36
CA VAL A 44 -0.27 0.79 -1.18
C VAL A 44 0.62 -0.16 -0.40
N ASP A 45 0.74 -1.41 -0.85
CA ASP A 45 1.40 -2.50 -0.11
C ASP A 45 0.91 -2.64 1.34
N GLY A 46 -0.39 -2.45 1.57
CA GLY A 46 -1.01 -2.49 2.90
C GLY A 46 -0.97 -1.17 3.67
N VAL A 47 -0.27 -0.15 3.19
CA VAL A 47 -0.15 1.16 3.84
C VAL A 47 -1.22 2.11 3.35
N CYS A 48 -2.02 2.67 4.26
CA CYS A 48 -3.04 3.67 3.94
C CYS A 48 -2.39 4.99 3.53
N LEU A 49 -2.60 5.40 2.29
CA LEU A 49 -2.17 6.70 1.76
C LEU A 49 -3.37 7.49 1.24
N THR A 50 -3.29 8.82 1.34
CA THR A 50 -4.31 9.73 0.82
C THR A 50 -3.96 10.16 -0.60
N SER A 51 -4.87 9.93 -1.54
CA SER A 51 -4.70 10.35 -2.93
C SER A 51 -4.79 11.87 -3.06
N LEU A 52 -3.79 12.49 -3.68
CA LEU A 52 -3.72 13.95 -3.89
C LEU A 52 -4.64 14.44 -5.01
N ASP A 53 -5.09 13.53 -5.87
CA ASP A 53 -5.99 13.83 -6.97
C ASP A 53 -6.96 12.67 -7.28
N THR A 54 -7.67 12.76 -8.40
CA THR A 54 -8.65 11.77 -8.83
C THR A 54 -8.04 10.50 -9.45
N GLY A 55 -6.70 10.45 -9.59
CA GLY A 55 -6.00 9.28 -10.13
C GLY A 55 -6.38 8.88 -11.57
N LYS A 56 -6.97 9.77 -12.37
CA LYS A 56 -7.44 9.43 -13.73
C LYS A 56 -6.39 8.75 -14.60
N LYS A 57 -5.15 9.20 -14.52
CA LYS A 57 -4.01 8.62 -15.25
C LYS A 57 -2.97 8.01 -14.31
N VAL A 58 -2.73 8.67 -13.19
CA VAL A 58 -1.67 8.36 -12.24
C VAL A 58 -2.18 8.67 -10.83
N LEU A 59 -1.94 7.76 -9.90
CA LEU A 59 -2.16 8.02 -8.48
C LEU A 59 -0.99 8.81 -7.92
N LYS A 60 -1.26 9.83 -7.10
CA LYS A 60 -0.25 10.72 -6.53
C LYS A 60 -0.41 10.77 -5.02
N PHE A 61 0.70 10.64 -4.31
CA PHE A 61 0.73 10.64 -2.86
C PHE A 61 1.93 11.43 -2.33
N ASP A 62 1.76 12.07 -1.18
CA ASP A 62 2.87 12.52 -0.32
C ASP A 62 2.95 11.54 0.86
N VAL A 63 4.08 10.85 0.99
CA VAL A 63 4.35 9.90 2.07
C VAL A 63 5.23 10.61 3.09
N ILE A 64 4.66 10.92 4.25
CA ILE A 64 5.35 11.64 5.32
C ILE A 64 6.39 10.76 6.03
N GLU A 65 7.35 11.40 6.69
CA GLU A 65 8.46 10.74 7.37
C GLU A 65 8.00 9.64 8.35
N GLU A 66 7.00 9.90 9.17
CA GLU A 66 6.44 8.91 10.12
C GLU A 66 5.99 7.62 9.42
N THR A 67 5.35 7.75 8.25
CA THR A 67 4.95 6.59 7.44
C THR A 67 6.16 5.86 6.87
N LEU A 68 7.17 6.58 6.42
CA LEU A 68 8.41 5.99 5.91
C LEU A 68 9.17 5.23 7.00
N LEU A 69 9.23 5.77 8.21
CA LEU A 69 9.92 5.14 9.35
C LEU A 69 9.24 3.83 9.79
N ARG A 70 7.91 3.75 9.71
CA ARG A 70 7.14 2.59 10.16
C ARG A 70 6.91 1.52 9.11
N THR A 71 7.18 1.81 7.84
CA THR A 71 6.81 0.95 6.72
C THR A 71 7.98 0.61 5.81
N ASN A 72 7.77 -0.32 4.90
CA ASN A 72 8.70 -0.65 3.83
C ASN A 72 8.69 0.39 2.68
N LEU A 73 7.81 1.38 2.72
CA LEU A 73 7.76 2.44 1.71
C LEU A 73 9.02 3.32 1.69
N LYS A 74 9.82 3.32 2.76
CA LYS A 74 11.16 3.93 2.76
C LYS A 74 12.09 3.39 1.69
N ASP A 75 11.89 2.12 1.29
CA ASP A 75 12.71 1.42 0.30
C ASP A 75 12.08 1.44 -1.10
N ILE A 76 10.98 2.20 -1.28
CA ILE A 76 10.26 2.28 -2.55
C ILE A 76 11.15 2.88 -3.64
N LYS A 77 11.09 2.30 -4.85
CA LYS A 77 11.91 2.71 -5.99
C LYS A 77 11.08 2.79 -7.26
N LYS A 78 11.48 3.66 -8.18
CA LYS A 78 10.91 3.71 -9.53
C LYS A 78 11.04 2.34 -10.22
N GLY A 79 9.96 1.91 -10.85
CA GLY A 79 9.87 0.63 -11.53
C GLY A 79 9.28 -0.51 -10.68
N LEU A 80 9.22 -0.37 -9.35
CA LEU A 80 8.60 -1.37 -8.49
C LEU A 80 7.10 -1.51 -8.77
N LEU A 81 6.61 -2.74 -8.64
CA LEU A 81 5.19 -3.05 -8.60
C LEU A 81 4.74 -3.10 -7.13
N VAL A 82 3.67 -2.39 -6.82
CA VAL A 82 3.04 -2.34 -5.50
C VAL A 82 1.61 -2.85 -5.58
N ASN A 83 1.14 -3.53 -4.53
CA ASN A 83 -0.24 -3.94 -4.42
C ASN A 83 -1.13 -2.73 -4.11
N LEU A 84 -2.29 -2.67 -4.75
CA LEU A 84 -3.25 -1.59 -4.57
C LEU A 84 -4.61 -2.14 -4.15
N GLU A 85 -5.24 -1.45 -3.20
CA GLU A 85 -6.60 -1.67 -2.77
C GLU A 85 -7.26 -0.31 -2.49
N ARG A 86 -8.51 -0.13 -2.92
CA ARG A 86 -9.29 1.06 -2.60
C ARG A 86 -9.93 0.92 -1.21
N SER A 87 -10.17 2.03 -0.55
CA SER A 87 -10.96 2.01 0.68
C SER A 87 -12.37 1.46 0.41
N ILE A 88 -12.88 0.69 1.38
CA ILE A 88 -14.26 0.18 1.34
C ILE A 88 -15.26 1.32 1.27
N THR A 89 -16.39 1.04 0.66
CA THR A 89 -17.57 1.91 0.58
C THR A 89 -18.78 1.16 1.17
N SER A 90 -19.92 1.81 1.29
CA SER A 90 -21.15 1.17 1.77
C SER A 90 -21.64 0.00 0.89
N SER A 91 -21.15 -0.09 -0.35
CA SER A 91 -21.47 -1.17 -1.29
C SER A 91 -20.38 -2.24 -1.40
N THR A 92 -19.29 -2.14 -0.64
CA THR A 92 -18.20 -3.12 -0.70
C THR A 92 -18.58 -4.36 0.11
N GLU A 93 -18.46 -5.54 -0.51
CA GLU A 93 -18.58 -6.81 0.21
C GLU A 93 -17.38 -6.98 1.15
N ILE A 94 -17.65 -7.27 2.42
CA ILE A 94 -16.63 -7.45 3.45
C ILE A 94 -16.47 -8.94 3.71
N GLY A 95 -15.38 -9.52 3.20
CA GLY A 95 -15.09 -10.96 3.26
C GLY A 95 -14.48 -11.44 4.59
N GLY A 96 -14.69 -10.73 5.71
CA GLY A 96 -14.32 -11.21 7.04
C GLY A 96 -13.41 -10.29 7.86
N HIS A 97 -12.57 -9.43 7.26
CA HIS A 97 -11.66 -8.56 8.00
C HIS A 97 -11.83 -7.09 7.63
N LEU A 98 -11.62 -6.22 8.60
CA LEU A 98 -11.50 -4.76 8.41
C LEU A 98 -10.12 -4.31 8.83
N MET A 99 -9.39 -3.70 7.91
CA MET A 99 -8.02 -3.28 8.11
C MET A 99 -7.90 -1.76 8.00
N SER A 100 -7.19 -1.14 8.94
CA SER A 100 -7.00 0.32 8.93
C SER A 100 -5.99 0.78 7.87
N GLY A 101 -4.98 -0.06 7.60
CA GLY A 101 -3.81 0.32 6.81
C GLY A 101 -2.81 1.18 7.60
N HIS A 102 -2.97 1.32 8.93
CA HIS A 102 -2.04 2.02 9.80
C HIS A 102 -1.00 1.05 10.35
N ILE A 103 0.21 1.16 9.86
CA ILE A 103 1.30 0.24 10.18
C ILE A 103 2.02 0.69 11.45
N HIS A 104 2.23 -0.24 12.37
CA HIS A 104 2.95 0.02 13.63
C HIS A 104 4.45 -0.20 13.51
N CYS A 105 4.87 -1.22 12.78
CA CYS A 105 6.29 -1.53 12.57
C CYS A 105 6.51 -2.39 11.33
N THR A 106 7.77 -2.58 10.94
CA THR A 106 8.18 -3.57 9.95
C THR A 106 8.69 -4.83 10.63
N GLY A 107 8.37 -5.99 10.05
CA GLY A 107 8.96 -7.27 10.40
C GLY A 107 10.07 -7.68 9.43
N LYS A 108 10.81 -8.74 9.77
CA LYS A 108 11.81 -9.37 8.89
C LYS A 108 11.44 -10.81 8.60
N ILE A 109 11.41 -11.19 7.33
CA ILE A 109 11.25 -12.58 6.92
C ILE A 109 12.52 -13.34 7.33
N LYS A 110 12.38 -14.29 8.25
CA LYS A 110 13.47 -15.12 8.76
C LYS A 110 13.63 -16.41 7.97
N LYS A 111 12.52 -17.01 7.54
CA LYS A 111 12.52 -18.29 6.84
C LYS A 111 11.31 -18.39 5.94
N ILE A 112 11.49 -18.98 4.78
CA ILE A 112 10.41 -19.40 3.87
C ILE A 112 10.57 -20.91 3.67
N ILE A 113 9.56 -21.68 4.02
CA ILE A 113 9.50 -23.13 3.81
C ILE A 113 8.50 -23.37 2.69
N LYS A 114 9.01 -23.81 1.55
CA LYS A 114 8.17 -24.19 0.41
C LYS A 114 7.69 -25.62 0.61
N LYS A 115 6.40 -25.85 0.43
CA LYS A 115 5.73 -27.14 0.33
C LYS A 115 5.13 -27.27 -1.07
N GLU A 116 4.60 -28.41 -1.46
CA GLU A 116 4.07 -28.62 -2.81
C GLU A 116 3.04 -27.56 -3.23
N SER A 117 2.07 -27.26 -2.37
CA SER A 117 0.98 -26.32 -2.65
C SER A 117 0.98 -25.05 -1.78
N THR A 118 1.87 -24.96 -0.77
CA THR A 118 1.86 -23.88 0.21
C THR A 118 3.25 -23.32 0.49
N LYS A 119 3.29 -22.17 1.16
CA LYS A 119 4.53 -21.59 1.71
C LYS A 119 4.25 -21.14 3.14
N ASP A 120 5.06 -21.63 4.08
CA ASP A 120 5.10 -21.10 5.43
C ASP A 120 6.12 -19.97 5.49
N ILE A 121 5.76 -18.84 6.05
CA ILE A 121 6.64 -17.68 6.18
C ILE A 121 6.80 -17.38 7.66
N LEU A 122 8.03 -17.49 8.16
CA LEU A 122 8.38 -17.08 9.51
C LEU A 122 8.82 -15.62 9.49
N VAL A 123 8.11 -14.78 10.23
CA VAL A 123 8.40 -13.33 10.34
C VAL A 123 8.74 -12.99 11.79
N SER A 124 9.83 -12.27 12.00
CA SER A 124 10.14 -11.65 13.30
C SER A 124 9.76 -10.17 13.29
N PHE A 125 9.30 -9.65 14.42
CA PHE A 125 8.98 -8.25 14.63
C PHE A 125 9.44 -7.80 16.03
N PRO A 126 9.49 -6.48 16.33
CA PRO A 126 9.93 -5.97 17.64
C PRO A 126 9.02 -6.47 18.77
N LYS A 127 9.63 -6.85 19.92
CA LYS A 127 8.91 -7.44 21.09
C LYS A 127 7.80 -6.55 21.69
N LYS A 128 7.84 -5.24 21.43
CA LYS A 128 6.86 -4.29 21.98
C LYS A 128 5.50 -4.29 21.22
N TYR A 129 5.39 -5.08 20.15
CA TYR A 129 4.17 -5.19 19.31
C TYR A 129 3.63 -6.61 19.33
#